data_9988edbd5d9887894c2498ca9cd03b97
#
_entry.id   9988edbd5d9887894c2498ca9cd03b97
#
_cell.length_a   1.000
_cell.length_b   1.000
_cell.length_c   1.000
_cell.angle_alpha   90.00
_cell.angle_beta   90.00
_cell.angle_gamma   90.00
#
_symmetry.space_group_name_H-M   'P 1'
#
loop_
_entity.id
_entity.type
_entity.pdbx_description
1 polymer ?
#
loop_
_entity_poly.entity_id
_entity_poly.type
_entity_poly.pdbx_seq_one_letter_code
_entity_poly.pdbx_strand_id
1 'polypeptide(L)'
;MLKKKSLFILVFSFSSLFFCLSFASSKKETIPKGETSCYQCHEEIKSLKVGNRHASLPCANCHSKLAEHLKDPEKNPETNLELSLCGGCHRFQYGTFMSVNLKSKAKVEKATTTSRSPTFDKLITPHGFTKEHDEPRSHVFMLIDHLLVDRAYAGRFQLKSWKEITNPGKVWDVLVDTGKELPQTARAGNTVCLTCKTTDTILKWPYMGDPHPATDLKRGGNPGAIYLVKKYLKNPMGCIHCHDPHAAKPRLVRDALIQAIVDRREGTYPYDKEKSKKVTVTKKEFQRGNKPFRAIGILNKPDSTLLCAQCHVEYACNPGFDPKTDAAIGMDDQRTNYFPWVNVFDVLKRYTEIGFKDFKHGVTGAPLTKLQHPETETFWGSRHEQAGVECKDCHMPKVKDKSGKTSTFHGQKSARYMLRDTCVRCHSYWSQEEAEYQVDAIQNYIRGKMRKAEFWLGQLIETYTRAKDLGVKDQTLREVWPFHDKAHILWEWWTAENSDGFHNPEQARESLAQSINASQEGIKLLEKAIEEKRK
;
A
#
# COMPACT_ATOMS: atom_id res chain seq x y z
N MET A 1 19.29 -9.08 -54.39
CA MET A 1 20.26 -9.11 -53.27
C MET A 1 19.56 -8.84 -51.95
N LEU A 2 18.77 -9.78 -51.46
CA LEU A 2 18.09 -9.65 -50.18
C LEU A 2 17.60 -11.06 -49.71
N LYS A 3 18.52 -11.88 -49.21
CA LYS A 3 18.23 -13.17 -48.53
C LYS A 3 19.48 -13.65 -47.83
N LYS A 4 19.92 -13.00 -46.72
CA LYS A 4 20.97 -13.58 -45.86
C LYS A 4 21.05 -12.91 -44.49
N LYS A 5 19.94 -12.53 -43.87
CA LYS A 5 19.97 -12.02 -42.47
C LYS A 5 19.04 -12.72 -41.48
N SER A 6 18.26 -13.73 -41.90
CA SER A 6 17.31 -14.40 -41.01
C SER A 6 17.77 -15.74 -40.41
N LEU A 7 18.98 -16.22 -40.74
CA LEU A 7 19.44 -17.55 -40.31
C LEU A 7 20.32 -17.53 -39.06
N PHE A 8 20.81 -16.37 -38.64
CA PHE A 8 21.72 -16.30 -37.47
C PHE A 8 21.04 -16.17 -36.11
N ILE A 9 19.77 -15.77 -36.07
CA ILE A 9 19.03 -15.57 -34.80
C ILE A 9 18.41 -16.86 -34.26
N LEU A 10 18.12 -17.83 -35.15
CA LEU A 10 17.52 -19.12 -34.70
C LEU A 10 18.54 -20.07 -34.05
N VAL A 11 19.81 -19.95 -34.35
CA VAL A 11 20.86 -20.87 -33.86
C VAL A 11 21.25 -20.56 -32.41
N PHE A 12 21.16 -19.30 -31.95
CA PHE A 12 21.49 -18.93 -30.56
C PHE A 12 20.40 -19.29 -29.56
N SER A 13 19.13 -19.25 -29.96
CA SER A 13 18.00 -19.65 -29.12
C SER A 13 17.95 -21.17 -28.87
N PHE A 14 18.32 -21.95 -29.88
CA PHE A 14 18.36 -23.41 -29.78
C PHE A 14 19.52 -23.95 -28.93
N SER A 15 20.65 -23.25 -28.94
CA SER A 15 21.84 -23.63 -28.17
C SER A 15 21.62 -23.53 -26.65
N SER A 16 20.89 -22.51 -26.18
CA SER A 16 20.63 -22.33 -24.74
C SER A 16 19.61 -23.33 -24.19
N LEU A 17 18.64 -23.73 -25.00
CA LEU A 17 17.65 -24.74 -24.61
C LEU A 17 18.26 -26.16 -24.59
N PHE A 18 19.17 -26.44 -25.52
CA PHE A 18 19.84 -27.76 -25.62
C PHE A 18 20.82 -27.97 -24.47
N PHE A 19 21.44 -26.91 -23.91
CA PHE A 19 22.37 -27.07 -22.78
C PHE A 19 21.65 -27.39 -21.46
N CYS A 20 20.45 -26.85 -21.21
CA CYS A 20 19.65 -27.22 -20.05
C CYS A 20 19.05 -28.63 -20.14
N LEU A 21 18.72 -29.10 -21.36
CA LEU A 21 18.12 -30.43 -21.56
C LEU A 21 19.14 -31.58 -21.47
N SER A 22 20.42 -31.34 -21.79
CA SER A 22 21.46 -32.38 -21.73
C SER A 22 21.90 -32.73 -20.29
N PHE A 23 21.61 -31.88 -19.29
CA PHE A 23 21.87 -32.22 -17.88
C PHE A 23 20.73 -32.97 -17.18
N ALA A 24 19.55 -33.06 -17.79
CA ALA A 24 18.39 -33.77 -17.24
C ALA A 24 18.44 -35.29 -17.39
N SER A 25 19.48 -35.87 -17.98
CA SER A 25 19.49 -37.26 -18.44
C SER A 25 20.29 -38.25 -17.59
N SER A 26 20.72 -37.93 -16.37
CA SER A 26 21.43 -38.95 -15.59
C SER A 26 21.23 -38.84 -14.07
N LYS A 27 20.60 -39.89 -13.53
CA LYS A 27 20.59 -40.38 -12.13
C LYS A 27 19.85 -39.52 -11.10
N LYS A 28 19.22 -40.19 -10.13
CA LYS A 28 18.76 -39.63 -8.85
C LYS A 28 19.90 -38.85 -8.16
N GLU A 29 20.19 -37.68 -8.63
CA GLU A 29 21.17 -36.80 -8.01
C GLU A 29 20.49 -35.94 -6.95
N THR A 30 20.92 -36.13 -5.72
CA THR A 30 20.76 -35.16 -4.66
C THR A 30 21.31 -33.83 -5.17
N ILE A 31 20.50 -32.75 -5.04
CA ILE A 31 20.91 -31.39 -5.39
C ILE A 31 22.25 -31.13 -4.69
N PRO A 32 23.30 -30.74 -5.41
CA PRO A 32 24.62 -30.52 -4.83
C PRO A 32 24.55 -29.48 -3.70
N LYS A 33 25.26 -29.72 -2.61
CA LYS A 33 25.34 -28.79 -1.48
C LYS A 33 25.80 -27.37 -1.86
N GLY A 34 26.35 -27.17 -3.04
CA GLY A 34 26.89 -25.90 -3.55
C GLY A 34 25.99 -25.12 -4.50
N GLU A 35 24.78 -25.59 -4.82
CA GLU A 35 23.77 -24.88 -5.66
C GLU A 35 24.24 -24.41 -7.05
N THR A 36 25.39 -24.83 -7.50
CA THR A 36 25.96 -24.44 -8.81
C THR A 36 25.04 -24.78 -9.98
N SER A 37 24.26 -25.85 -9.87
CA SER A 37 23.29 -26.26 -10.89
C SER A 37 22.11 -25.28 -11.02
N CYS A 38 21.63 -24.71 -9.91
CA CYS A 38 20.54 -23.72 -9.94
C CYS A 38 20.97 -22.42 -10.61
N TYR A 39 22.20 -22.01 -10.37
CA TYR A 39 22.74 -20.75 -10.90
C TYR A 39 23.07 -20.77 -12.39
N GLN A 40 23.05 -21.95 -13.01
CA GLN A 40 23.20 -22.05 -14.48
C GLN A 40 22.00 -21.44 -15.21
N CYS A 41 20.79 -21.51 -14.61
CA CYS A 41 19.57 -20.94 -15.16
C CYS A 41 19.11 -19.68 -14.42
N HIS A 42 19.52 -19.50 -13.15
CA HIS A 42 19.09 -18.39 -12.27
C HIS A 42 20.26 -17.46 -11.90
N GLU A 43 20.87 -16.84 -12.91
CA GLU A 43 22.03 -15.95 -12.71
C GLU A 43 21.66 -14.69 -11.90
N GLU A 44 20.45 -14.18 -12.06
CA GLU A 44 19.94 -13.05 -11.29
C GLU A 44 19.81 -13.40 -9.80
N ILE A 45 19.42 -14.62 -9.46
CA ILE A 45 19.37 -15.10 -8.07
C ILE A 45 20.77 -15.29 -7.51
N LYS A 46 21.72 -15.81 -8.32
CA LYS A 46 23.13 -15.89 -7.94
C LYS A 46 23.67 -14.51 -7.56
N SER A 47 23.39 -13.50 -8.39
CA SER A 47 23.81 -12.11 -8.14
C SER A 47 23.26 -11.52 -6.84
N LEU A 48 22.09 -11.98 -6.39
CA LEU A 48 21.47 -11.57 -5.14
C LEU A 48 22.00 -12.34 -3.93
N LYS A 49 22.26 -13.64 -4.09
CA LYS A 49 22.52 -14.56 -2.97
C LYS A 49 24.00 -14.68 -2.62
N VAL A 50 24.86 -14.80 -3.63
CA VAL A 50 26.31 -15.01 -3.42
C VAL A 50 26.92 -13.81 -2.71
N GLY A 51 27.70 -14.08 -1.64
CA GLY A 51 28.31 -13.04 -0.80
C GLY A 51 27.38 -12.39 0.23
N ASN A 52 26.12 -12.77 0.30
CA ASN A 52 25.16 -12.26 1.28
C ASN A 52 24.94 -13.24 2.46
N ARG A 53 24.21 -12.80 3.48
CA ARG A 53 24.04 -13.56 4.74
C ARG A 53 23.36 -14.91 4.58
N HIS A 54 22.54 -15.10 3.54
CA HIS A 54 21.88 -16.37 3.21
C HIS A 54 22.65 -17.19 2.16
N ALA A 55 23.87 -16.83 1.81
CA ALA A 55 24.67 -17.51 0.80
C ALA A 55 24.86 -19.01 1.08
N SER A 56 25.00 -19.39 2.35
CA SER A 56 25.19 -20.78 2.77
C SER A 56 23.89 -21.59 2.90
N LEU A 57 22.71 -20.96 2.77
CA LEU A 57 21.43 -21.68 2.87
C LEU A 57 21.11 -22.38 1.55
N PRO A 58 20.91 -23.72 1.53
CA PRO A 58 20.48 -24.43 0.34
C PRO A 58 19.14 -23.94 -0.20
N CYS A 59 18.97 -23.89 -1.53
CA CYS A 59 17.69 -23.56 -2.17
C CYS A 59 16.55 -24.45 -1.69
N ALA A 60 16.85 -25.72 -1.41
CA ALA A 60 15.92 -26.69 -0.88
C ALA A 60 15.33 -26.34 0.49
N ASN A 61 15.93 -25.42 1.25
CA ASN A 61 15.36 -24.96 2.51
C ASN A 61 14.05 -24.17 2.30
N CYS A 62 13.94 -23.50 1.16
CA CYS A 62 12.80 -22.64 0.83
C CYS A 62 11.96 -23.16 -0.35
N HIS A 63 12.55 -23.97 -1.21
CA HIS A 63 11.90 -24.49 -2.41
C HIS A 63 11.83 -26.02 -2.38
N SER A 64 10.65 -26.57 -2.66
CA SER A 64 10.42 -28.01 -2.85
C SER A 64 10.15 -28.34 -4.32
N LYS A 65 10.06 -29.63 -4.65
CA LYS A 65 9.88 -30.14 -6.02
C LYS A 65 10.98 -29.74 -6.98
N LEU A 66 12.18 -29.53 -6.47
CA LEU A 66 13.33 -29.11 -7.27
C LEU A 66 13.76 -30.19 -8.28
N ALA A 67 13.64 -31.46 -7.93
CA ALA A 67 13.98 -32.57 -8.84
C ALA A 67 13.03 -32.63 -10.05
N GLU A 68 11.77 -32.30 -9.89
CA GLU A 68 10.79 -32.18 -10.98
C GLU A 68 11.10 -30.98 -11.87
N HIS A 69 11.43 -29.86 -11.27
CA HIS A 69 11.82 -28.63 -11.97
C HIS A 69 13.12 -28.84 -12.79
N LEU A 70 14.10 -29.51 -12.25
CA LEU A 70 15.35 -29.82 -12.96
C LEU A 70 15.16 -30.75 -14.16
N LYS A 71 14.13 -31.59 -14.14
CA LYS A 71 13.77 -32.45 -15.28
C LYS A 71 12.95 -31.72 -16.33
N ASP A 72 12.08 -30.79 -15.86
CA ASP A 72 11.15 -30.05 -16.68
C ASP A 72 11.10 -28.60 -16.15
N PRO A 73 11.89 -27.70 -16.74
CA PRO A 73 11.97 -26.29 -16.29
C PRO A 73 10.64 -25.52 -16.33
N GLU A 74 9.67 -25.99 -17.10
CA GLU A 74 8.33 -25.39 -17.13
C GLU A 74 7.52 -25.67 -15.85
N LYS A 75 7.88 -26.70 -15.10
CA LYS A 75 7.29 -26.98 -13.78
C LYS A 75 7.96 -26.12 -12.71
N ASN A 76 7.24 -25.12 -12.24
CA ASN A 76 7.74 -24.25 -11.17
C ASN A 76 7.93 -25.03 -9.85
N PRO A 77 9.05 -24.82 -9.14
CA PRO A 77 9.20 -25.34 -7.78
C PRO A 77 8.17 -24.68 -6.86
N GLU A 78 7.80 -25.37 -5.79
CA GLU A 78 6.96 -24.80 -4.76
C GLU A 78 7.82 -23.99 -3.79
N THR A 79 7.42 -22.75 -3.52
CA THR A 79 8.06 -21.91 -2.50
C THR A 79 7.33 -22.08 -1.17
N ASN A 80 8.06 -22.40 -0.13
CA ASN A 80 7.50 -22.42 1.23
C ASN A 80 7.31 -20.99 1.72
N LEU A 81 6.05 -20.59 1.93
CA LEU A 81 5.63 -19.27 2.37
C LEU A 81 5.28 -19.21 3.86
N GLU A 82 5.44 -20.31 4.59
CA GLU A 82 5.17 -20.37 6.02
C GLU A 82 6.10 -19.40 6.76
N LEU A 83 5.52 -18.52 7.55
CA LEU A 83 6.28 -17.53 8.33
C LEU A 83 7.24 -18.19 9.33
N SER A 84 6.87 -19.38 9.82
CA SER A 84 7.68 -20.23 10.69
C SER A 84 9.01 -20.65 10.06
N LEU A 85 9.11 -20.71 8.74
CA LEU A 85 10.37 -20.97 8.04
C LEU A 85 11.43 -19.93 8.41
N CYS A 86 11.09 -18.67 8.29
CA CYS A 86 11.97 -17.58 8.73
C CYS A 86 12.14 -17.57 10.26
N GLY A 87 11.05 -17.85 10.97
CA GLY A 87 10.99 -17.92 12.43
C GLY A 87 11.92 -18.96 13.06
N GLY A 88 12.27 -20.03 12.34
CA GLY A 88 13.21 -21.04 12.81
C GLY A 88 14.57 -20.45 13.20
N CYS A 89 15.06 -19.48 12.45
CA CYS A 89 16.31 -18.76 12.71
C CYS A 89 16.06 -17.36 13.33
N HIS A 90 15.04 -16.64 12.88
CA HIS A 90 14.71 -15.27 13.30
C HIS A 90 13.60 -15.24 14.36
N ARG A 91 13.79 -16.00 15.45
CA ARG A 91 12.77 -16.28 16.48
C ARG A 91 12.16 -15.01 17.11
N PHE A 92 12.99 -14.04 17.45
CA PHE A 92 12.53 -12.81 18.09
C PHE A 92 11.68 -11.97 17.12
N GLN A 93 12.15 -11.77 15.88
CA GLN A 93 11.45 -11.03 14.84
C GLN A 93 10.11 -11.69 14.51
N TYR A 94 10.13 -13.02 14.33
CA TYR A 94 8.92 -13.80 14.10
C TYR A 94 7.93 -13.66 15.26
N GLY A 95 8.36 -13.87 16.51
CA GLY A 95 7.51 -13.78 17.68
C GLY A 95 6.87 -12.39 17.85
N THR A 96 7.64 -11.33 17.59
CA THR A 96 7.11 -9.95 17.67
C THR A 96 6.18 -9.63 16.50
N PHE A 97 6.46 -10.11 15.29
CA PHE A 97 5.60 -9.95 14.11
C PHE A 97 4.25 -10.64 14.29
N MET A 98 4.25 -11.83 14.89
CA MET A 98 3.03 -12.60 15.18
C MET A 98 2.24 -12.07 16.38
N SER A 99 2.76 -11.08 17.11
CA SER A 99 2.10 -10.57 18.30
C SER A 99 0.84 -9.78 17.97
N VAL A 100 -0.28 -10.18 18.58
CA VAL A 100 -1.55 -9.47 18.44
C VAL A 100 -1.57 -8.27 19.38
N ASN A 101 -1.99 -7.12 18.87
CA ASN A 101 -2.24 -5.96 19.69
C ASN A 101 -3.66 -6.02 20.29
N LEU A 102 -3.80 -6.64 21.45
CA LEU A 102 -5.10 -6.76 22.14
C LEU A 102 -5.69 -5.42 22.57
N LYS A 103 -4.85 -4.38 22.71
CA LYS A 103 -5.31 -3.02 23.06
C LYS A 103 -5.91 -2.29 21.85
N SER A 104 -5.54 -2.64 20.62
CA SER A 104 -6.08 -1.99 19.43
C SER A 104 -7.58 -2.23 19.28
N LYS A 105 -8.10 -3.42 19.60
CA LYS A 105 -9.53 -3.71 19.52
C LYS A 105 -10.39 -2.72 20.32
N ALA A 106 -10.01 -2.44 21.57
CA ALA A 106 -10.75 -1.48 22.40
C ALA A 106 -10.61 -0.02 21.92
N LYS A 107 -9.52 0.33 21.23
CA LYS A 107 -9.31 1.67 20.67
C LYS A 107 -9.94 1.81 19.29
N VAL A 108 -10.03 0.75 18.51
CA VAL A 108 -10.73 0.71 17.22
C VAL A 108 -12.18 1.17 17.38
N GLU A 109 -12.90 0.64 18.35
CA GLU A 109 -14.27 1.08 18.67
C GLU A 109 -14.33 2.57 19.06
N LYS A 110 -13.27 3.12 19.67
CA LYS A 110 -13.18 4.54 20.04
C LYS A 110 -12.69 5.41 18.91
N ALA A 111 -11.78 4.94 18.09
CA ALA A 111 -11.21 5.72 16.98
C ALA A 111 -12.25 6.04 15.89
N THR A 112 -13.11 5.08 15.56
CA THR A 112 -14.21 5.27 14.60
C THR A 112 -15.24 6.31 15.07
N THR A 113 -15.40 6.48 16.39
CA THR A 113 -16.33 7.47 16.96
C THR A 113 -15.70 8.83 17.21
N THR A 114 -14.38 8.93 17.32
CA THR A 114 -13.71 10.17 17.75
C THR A 114 -12.92 10.89 16.65
N SER A 115 -12.40 10.18 15.66
CA SER A 115 -11.56 10.79 14.61
C SER A 115 -12.37 11.29 13.41
N ARG A 116 -13.56 10.76 13.16
CA ARG A 116 -14.37 11.11 11.98
C ARG A 116 -15.58 11.95 12.34
N SER A 117 -15.88 12.89 11.44
CA SER A 117 -17.07 13.71 11.51
C SER A 117 -18.34 12.88 11.28
N PRO A 118 -19.44 13.15 12.00
CA PRO A 118 -20.76 12.59 11.67
C PRO A 118 -21.22 12.94 10.24
N THR A 119 -20.68 14.00 9.65
CA THR A 119 -21.02 14.47 8.30
C THR A 119 -20.10 13.90 7.21
N PHE A 120 -19.08 13.13 7.58
CA PHE A 120 -18.07 12.61 6.67
C PHE A 120 -18.66 11.98 5.40
N ASP A 121 -19.63 11.07 5.56
CA ASP A 121 -20.24 10.37 4.44
C ASP A 121 -20.96 11.33 3.46
N LYS A 122 -21.48 12.47 3.93
CA LYS A 122 -22.07 13.49 3.06
C LYS A 122 -21.03 14.23 2.24
N LEU A 123 -19.83 14.43 2.81
CA LEU A 123 -18.75 15.16 2.16
C LEU A 123 -18.10 14.37 1.04
N ILE A 124 -18.21 13.05 1.06
CA ILE A 124 -17.63 12.14 0.06
C ILE A 124 -18.67 11.34 -0.73
N THR A 125 -19.97 11.65 -0.61
CA THR A 125 -21.03 10.90 -1.32
C THR A 125 -20.85 10.96 -2.84
N PRO A 126 -21.05 9.90 -3.60
CA PRO A 126 -21.51 8.57 -3.21
C PRO A 126 -20.40 7.57 -2.85
N HIS A 127 -19.17 8.05 -2.65
CA HIS A 127 -18.03 7.20 -2.36
C HIS A 127 -18.05 6.74 -0.90
N GLY A 128 -18.62 5.60 -0.65
CA GLY A 128 -18.86 5.11 0.69
C GLY A 128 -17.69 4.43 1.39
N PHE A 129 -16.43 4.79 1.12
CA PHE A 129 -15.28 3.90 1.37
C PHE A 129 -14.66 3.90 2.77
N THR A 130 -14.99 4.78 3.70
CA THR A 130 -13.98 5.06 4.73
C THR A 130 -14.34 4.87 6.18
N LYS A 131 -15.51 4.38 6.52
CA LYS A 131 -15.86 4.12 7.95
C LYS A 131 -15.08 3.01 8.62
N GLU A 132 -14.32 2.21 7.86
CA GLU A 132 -13.92 0.87 8.27
C GLU A 132 -12.42 0.59 8.16
N HIS A 133 -11.59 1.61 7.96
CA HIS A 133 -10.14 1.49 8.08
C HIS A 133 -9.74 1.63 9.54
N ASP A 134 -10.10 0.62 10.30
CA ASP A 134 -9.73 0.50 11.69
C ASP A 134 -8.27 0.02 11.81
N GLU A 135 -7.64 0.33 12.94
CA GLU A 135 -6.31 -0.16 13.25
C GLU A 135 -6.31 -1.70 13.25
N PRO A 136 -5.54 -2.37 12.36
CA PRO A 136 -5.51 -3.82 12.32
C PRO A 136 -4.87 -4.40 13.58
N ARG A 137 -5.22 -5.64 13.89
CA ARG A 137 -4.64 -6.37 15.04
C ARG A 137 -3.12 -6.50 14.95
N SER A 138 -2.60 -6.66 13.78
CA SER A 138 -1.20 -6.53 13.36
C SER A 138 -1.11 -6.75 11.85
N HIS A 139 0.04 -6.47 11.24
CA HIS A 139 0.23 -6.63 9.79
C HIS A 139 -0.05 -8.06 9.31
N VAL A 140 0.29 -9.07 10.08
CA VAL A 140 0.03 -10.47 9.73
C VAL A 140 -1.47 -10.82 9.69
N PHE A 141 -2.31 -10.04 10.37
CA PHE A 141 -3.77 -10.22 10.36
C PHE A 141 -4.50 -9.35 9.34
N MET A 142 -3.83 -8.44 8.64
CA MET A 142 -4.49 -7.47 7.76
C MET A 142 -5.41 -8.09 6.71
N LEU A 143 -5.03 -9.23 6.13
CA LEU A 143 -5.88 -9.93 5.16
C LEU A 143 -7.15 -10.45 5.82
N ILE A 144 -7.03 -11.08 6.99
CA ILE A 144 -8.16 -11.59 7.75
C ILE A 144 -9.07 -10.45 8.18
N ASP A 145 -8.49 -9.37 8.73
CA ASP A 145 -9.25 -8.20 9.17
C ASP A 145 -10.01 -7.56 8.00
N HIS A 146 -9.38 -7.43 6.84
CA HIS A 146 -10.02 -6.91 5.64
C HIS A 146 -11.20 -7.79 5.17
N LEU A 147 -11.07 -9.11 5.23
CA LEU A 147 -12.13 -10.04 4.82
C LEU A 147 -13.33 -10.04 5.79
N LEU A 148 -13.11 -9.65 7.05
CA LEU A 148 -14.16 -9.54 8.06
C LEU A 148 -14.95 -8.23 8.00
N VAL A 149 -14.45 -7.23 7.26
CA VAL A 149 -15.14 -5.93 7.15
C VAL A 149 -16.47 -6.11 6.43
N ASP A 150 -17.56 -5.82 7.13
CA ASP A 150 -18.93 -6.02 6.62
C ASP A 150 -19.18 -5.23 5.34
N ARG A 151 -18.76 -3.96 5.30
CA ARG A 151 -18.91 -3.10 4.12
C ARG A 151 -18.13 -3.60 2.91
N ALA A 152 -16.96 -4.21 3.12
CA ALA A 152 -16.14 -4.72 2.04
C ALA A 152 -16.68 -6.03 1.46
N TYR A 153 -17.13 -6.94 2.33
CA TYR A 153 -17.58 -8.29 1.96
C TYR A 153 -18.98 -8.62 2.50
N ALA A 154 -19.74 -7.64 2.93
CA ALA A 154 -21.14 -7.77 3.37
C ALA A 154 -21.36 -8.88 4.42
N GLY A 155 -20.38 -9.11 5.30
CA GLY A 155 -20.44 -10.15 6.32
C GLY A 155 -20.34 -11.58 5.79
N ARG A 156 -19.88 -11.77 4.53
CA ARG A 156 -19.73 -13.09 3.94
C ARG A 156 -18.69 -13.94 4.64
N PHE A 157 -17.56 -13.34 5.03
CA PHE A 157 -16.51 -14.04 5.74
C PHE A 157 -16.64 -13.79 7.24
N GLN A 158 -16.53 -14.85 8.02
CA GLN A 158 -16.65 -14.81 9.48
C GLN A 158 -15.55 -15.62 10.14
N LEU A 159 -15.19 -15.26 11.36
CA LEU A 159 -14.26 -16.06 12.15
C LEU A 159 -14.90 -17.36 12.60
N LYS A 160 -14.16 -18.46 12.50
CA LYS A 160 -14.58 -19.76 13.05
C LYS A 160 -14.68 -19.70 14.57
N SER A 161 -13.68 -19.10 15.22
CA SER A 161 -13.66 -18.89 16.67
C SER A 161 -12.71 -17.76 17.04
N TRP A 162 -13.06 -16.95 18.03
CA TRP A 162 -12.17 -15.93 18.58
C TRP A 162 -10.96 -16.50 19.32
N LYS A 163 -11.04 -17.74 19.81
CA LYS A 163 -9.96 -18.41 20.55
C LYS A 163 -8.82 -18.88 19.63
N GLU A 164 -9.07 -19.05 18.34
CA GLU A 164 -8.11 -19.57 17.37
C GLU A 164 -7.23 -18.51 16.71
N ILE A 165 -7.44 -17.23 17.03
CA ILE A 165 -6.75 -16.11 16.37
C ILE A 165 -5.32 -15.87 16.89
N THR A 166 -4.77 -16.75 17.66
CA THR A 166 -3.39 -16.61 18.16
C THR A 166 -2.33 -16.96 17.12
N ASN A 167 -2.73 -17.69 16.09
CA ASN A 167 -1.87 -18.00 14.95
C ASN A 167 -2.62 -17.67 13.65
N PRO A 168 -2.22 -16.66 12.86
CA PRO A 168 -2.91 -16.28 11.63
C PRO A 168 -2.84 -17.36 10.55
N GLY A 169 -1.97 -18.36 10.66
CA GLY A 169 -1.89 -19.51 9.77
C GLY A 169 -2.17 -19.19 8.31
N LYS A 170 -2.80 -20.11 7.61
CA LYS A 170 -3.45 -19.80 6.34
C LYS A 170 -4.81 -19.14 6.64
N VAL A 171 -5.17 -18.14 5.86
CA VAL A 171 -6.42 -17.39 6.02
C VAL A 171 -7.64 -18.29 6.25
N TRP A 172 -7.73 -19.40 5.53
CA TRP A 172 -8.87 -20.33 5.58
C TRP A 172 -8.86 -21.27 6.80
N ASP A 173 -7.80 -21.27 7.58
CA ASP A 173 -7.78 -22.01 8.85
C ASP A 173 -8.64 -21.31 9.90
N VAL A 174 -8.75 -19.98 9.83
CA VAL A 174 -9.48 -19.15 10.80
C VAL A 174 -10.79 -18.56 10.28
N LEU A 175 -11.00 -18.52 8.95
CA LEU A 175 -12.20 -17.97 8.34
C LEU A 175 -13.12 -19.03 7.76
N VAL A 176 -14.42 -18.76 7.81
CA VAL A 176 -15.46 -19.49 7.11
C VAL A 176 -16.15 -18.57 6.10
N ASP A 177 -16.39 -19.09 4.89
CA ASP A 177 -17.27 -18.48 3.91
C ASP A 177 -18.71 -18.96 4.17
N THR A 178 -19.58 -18.04 4.57
CA THR A 178 -20.98 -18.33 4.87
C THR A 178 -21.84 -18.51 3.62
N GLY A 179 -21.29 -18.28 2.44
CA GLY A 179 -22.05 -18.32 1.18
C GLY A 179 -22.92 -17.09 0.92
N LYS A 180 -22.99 -16.11 1.81
CA LYS A 180 -23.78 -14.90 1.62
C LYS A 180 -23.35 -14.18 0.34
N GLU A 181 -24.31 -13.80 -0.50
CA GLU A 181 -24.03 -13.05 -1.72
C GLU A 181 -23.57 -11.62 -1.40
N LEU A 182 -22.69 -11.11 -2.25
CA LEU A 182 -22.23 -9.72 -2.13
C LEU A 182 -23.24 -8.80 -2.80
N PRO A 183 -23.69 -7.73 -2.14
CA PRO A 183 -24.48 -6.69 -2.79
C PRO A 183 -23.63 -5.95 -3.82
N GLN A 184 -24.28 -5.30 -4.79
CA GLN A 184 -23.60 -4.50 -5.82
C GLN A 184 -22.68 -3.41 -5.23
N THR A 185 -22.94 -2.96 -4.01
CA THR A 185 -22.17 -1.96 -3.29
C THR A 185 -20.89 -2.50 -2.66
N ALA A 186 -20.71 -3.81 -2.58
CA ALA A 186 -19.48 -4.41 -2.07
C ALA A 186 -18.35 -4.23 -3.10
N ARG A 187 -17.35 -3.45 -2.75
CA ARG A 187 -16.25 -3.03 -3.65
C ARG A 187 -14.90 -3.64 -3.31
N ALA A 188 -14.88 -4.60 -2.42
CA ALA A 188 -13.65 -5.30 -2.05
C ALA A 188 -13.23 -6.31 -3.12
N GLY A 189 -11.97 -6.75 -3.04
CA GLY A 189 -11.43 -7.81 -3.89
C GLY A 189 -10.69 -7.34 -5.13
N ASN A 190 -10.49 -6.05 -5.26
CA ASN A 190 -9.55 -5.49 -6.19
C ASN A 190 -8.12 -5.97 -5.86
N THR A 191 -7.39 -6.44 -6.86
CA THR A 191 -6.03 -6.97 -6.70
C THR A 191 -5.07 -5.95 -6.10
N VAL A 192 -5.24 -4.66 -6.41
CA VAL A 192 -4.41 -3.58 -5.87
C VAL A 192 -4.60 -3.45 -4.36
N CYS A 193 -5.84 -3.46 -3.89
CA CYS A 193 -6.14 -3.40 -2.45
C CYS A 193 -5.53 -4.58 -1.67
N LEU A 194 -5.52 -5.76 -2.28
CA LEU A 194 -5.02 -6.99 -1.65
C LEU A 194 -3.48 -7.09 -1.67
N THR A 195 -2.80 -6.33 -2.52
CA THR A 195 -1.33 -6.35 -2.64
C THR A 195 -0.63 -5.99 -1.32
N CYS A 196 -1.21 -5.08 -0.54
CA CYS A 196 -0.66 -4.70 0.76
C CYS A 196 -0.99 -5.69 1.88
N LYS A 197 -1.75 -6.76 1.63
CA LYS A 197 -2.34 -7.61 2.68
C LYS A 197 -1.96 -9.07 2.60
N THR A 198 -1.40 -9.52 1.47
CA THR A 198 -1.09 -10.94 1.26
C THR A 198 0.16 -11.15 0.44
N THR A 199 0.95 -12.14 0.85
CA THR A 199 2.14 -12.60 0.12
C THR A 199 1.77 -13.19 -1.24
N ASP A 200 0.58 -13.76 -1.38
CA ASP A 200 0.15 -14.38 -2.64
C ASP A 200 0.08 -13.37 -3.79
N THR A 201 -0.37 -12.14 -3.53
CA THR A 201 -0.44 -11.11 -4.57
C THR A 201 0.95 -10.71 -5.07
N ILE A 202 1.94 -10.62 -4.17
CA ILE A 202 3.32 -10.33 -4.54
C ILE A 202 3.89 -11.40 -5.47
N LEU A 203 3.52 -12.66 -5.27
CA LEU A 203 4.03 -13.78 -6.06
C LEU A 203 3.21 -14.07 -7.32
N LYS A 204 1.90 -13.83 -7.29
CA LYS A 204 0.99 -14.14 -8.39
C LYS A 204 0.79 -13.00 -9.38
N TRP A 205 0.84 -11.76 -8.90
CA TRP A 205 0.66 -10.55 -9.73
C TRP A 205 1.82 -9.58 -9.54
N PRO A 206 2.98 -9.93 -10.08
CA PRO A 206 4.19 -9.12 -9.91
C PRO A 206 4.11 -7.75 -10.57
N TYR A 207 3.28 -7.60 -11.60
CA TYR A 207 3.01 -6.33 -12.27
C TYR A 207 1.52 -6.00 -12.17
N MET A 208 1.16 -5.19 -11.20
CA MET A 208 -0.24 -4.85 -10.95
C MET A 208 -0.83 -3.90 -12.01
N GLY A 209 0.00 -3.15 -12.73
CA GLY A 209 -0.41 -2.23 -13.79
C GLY A 209 -0.75 -2.93 -15.10
N ASP A 210 0.01 -3.95 -15.47
CA ASP A 210 -0.14 -4.66 -16.73
C ASP A 210 -0.61 -6.11 -16.52
N PRO A 211 -1.59 -6.56 -17.32
CA PRO A 211 -1.96 -7.97 -17.31
C PRO A 211 -0.81 -8.80 -17.86
N HIS A 212 -0.07 -9.45 -16.99
CA HIS A 212 1.02 -10.31 -17.43
C HIS A 212 0.46 -11.61 -18.01
N PRO A 213 0.81 -11.98 -19.25
CA PRO A 213 0.20 -13.12 -19.93
C PRO A 213 0.52 -14.49 -19.28
N ALA A 214 1.45 -14.54 -18.32
CA ALA A 214 1.77 -15.76 -17.58
C ALA A 214 0.96 -15.92 -16.29
N THR A 215 0.07 -14.96 -15.94
CA THR A 215 -0.81 -15.09 -14.79
C THR A 215 -2.21 -15.45 -15.24
N ASP A 216 -2.88 -16.37 -14.54
CA ASP A 216 -4.28 -16.76 -14.81
C ASP A 216 -5.25 -15.58 -14.62
N LEU A 217 -4.84 -14.56 -13.86
CA LEU A 217 -5.62 -13.39 -13.55
C LEU A 217 -4.97 -12.14 -14.11
N LYS A 218 -5.69 -11.50 -14.98
CA LYS A 218 -5.43 -10.12 -15.38
C LYS A 218 -6.04 -9.20 -14.32
N ARG A 219 -5.37 -8.09 -14.04
CA ARG A 219 -5.84 -7.10 -13.07
C ARG A 219 -7.24 -6.57 -13.39
N GLY A 220 -7.52 -6.27 -14.66
CA GLY A 220 -8.83 -5.83 -15.13
C GLY A 220 -9.77 -6.95 -15.55
N GLY A 221 -9.23 -8.17 -15.72
CA GLY A 221 -9.97 -9.35 -16.12
C GLY A 221 -10.60 -10.06 -14.94
N ASN A 222 -11.80 -9.75 -14.63
CA ASN A 222 -12.45 -10.06 -13.40
C ASN A 222 -13.12 -11.45 -13.32
N PRO A 223 -12.66 -12.38 -12.49
CA PRO A 223 -13.48 -13.50 -12.03
C PRO A 223 -14.32 -13.16 -10.77
N GLY A 224 -14.37 -11.89 -10.33
CA GLY A 224 -15.05 -11.48 -9.11
C GLY A 224 -14.22 -11.64 -7.83
N ALA A 225 -14.50 -10.76 -6.86
CA ALA A 225 -13.77 -10.67 -5.60
C ALA A 225 -13.72 -12.00 -4.84
N ILE A 226 -14.84 -12.71 -4.79
CA ILE A 226 -14.96 -13.98 -4.05
C ILE A 226 -14.11 -15.07 -4.68
N TYR A 227 -14.13 -15.19 -6.00
CA TYR A 227 -13.33 -16.17 -6.72
C TYR A 227 -11.84 -15.93 -6.48
N LEU A 228 -11.40 -14.68 -6.61
CA LEU A 228 -10.02 -14.26 -6.39
C LEU A 228 -9.55 -14.61 -4.97
N VAL A 229 -10.33 -14.22 -3.97
CA VAL A 229 -10.03 -14.49 -2.56
C VAL A 229 -9.94 -15.99 -2.30
N LYS A 230 -10.95 -16.77 -2.68
CA LYS A 230 -11.00 -18.20 -2.37
C LYS A 230 -9.94 -19.01 -3.11
N LYS A 231 -9.67 -18.69 -4.37
CA LYS A 231 -8.73 -19.49 -5.19
C LYS A 231 -7.27 -19.13 -4.91
N TYR A 232 -6.97 -17.85 -4.72
CA TYR A 232 -5.59 -17.39 -4.78
C TYR A 232 -5.02 -16.85 -3.46
N LEU A 233 -5.84 -16.39 -2.52
CA LEU A 233 -5.36 -15.82 -1.28
C LEU A 233 -5.39 -16.84 -0.15
N LYS A 234 -4.20 -17.26 0.27
CA LYS A 234 -4.01 -18.26 1.34
C LYS A 234 -3.05 -17.78 2.42
N ASN A 235 -2.06 -17.00 2.04
CA ASN A 235 -0.96 -16.59 2.90
C ASN A 235 -1.08 -15.12 3.29
N PRO A 236 -0.95 -14.78 4.57
CA PRO A 236 -0.97 -13.40 5.03
C PRO A 236 0.25 -12.62 4.51
N MET A 237 0.30 -11.33 4.83
CA MET A 237 1.52 -10.54 4.69
C MET A 237 2.67 -11.19 5.47
N GLY A 238 3.86 -11.19 4.89
CA GLY A 238 5.02 -11.86 5.46
C GLY A 238 6.34 -11.12 5.27
N CYS A 239 7.39 -11.71 5.77
CA CYS A 239 8.74 -11.17 5.81
C CYS A 239 9.25 -10.73 4.42
N ILE A 240 8.86 -11.43 3.38
CA ILE A 240 9.30 -11.20 2.00
C ILE A 240 8.77 -9.90 1.37
N HIS A 241 7.82 -9.22 2.01
CA HIS A 241 7.37 -7.89 1.56
C HIS A 241 8.45 -6.83 1.76
N CYS A 242 9.24 -6.96 2.83
CA CYS A 242 10.24 -5.98 3.22
C CYS A 242 11.68 -6.51 3.07
N HIS A 243 11.86 -7.83 3.01
CA HIS A 243 13.17 -8.46 2.93
C HIS A 243 13.28 -9.37 1.71
N ASP A 244 14.34 -9.19 0.94
CA ASP A 244 14.70 -10.17 -0.09
C ASP A 244 15.31 -11.41 0.57
N PRO A 245 14.71 -12.61 0.38
CA PRO A 245 15.21 -13.81 1.04
C PRO A 245 16.56 -14.29 0.47
N HIS A 246 16.93 -13.91 -0.76
CA HIS A 246 18.20 -14.28 -1.36
C HIS A 246 19.30 -13.31 -0.95
N ALA A 247 19.06 -12.00 -1.10
CA ALA A 247 20.03 -10.97 -0.74
C ALA A 247 20.13 -10.75 0.79
N ALA A 248 19.16 -11.22 1.57
CA ALA A 248 19.02 -10.88 3.01
C ALA A 248 19.09 -9.36 3.28
N LYS A 249 18.54 -8.58 2.37
CA LYS A 249 18.54 -7.10 2.38
C LYS A 249 17.11 -6.58 2.31
N PRO A 250 16.87 -5.35 2.76
CA PRO A 250 15.61 -4.67 2.52
C PRO A 250 15.31 -4.55 1.02
N ARG A 251 14.03 -4.76 0.65
CA ARG A 251 13.58 -4.64 -0.74
C ARG A 251 12.22 -4.00 -0.85
N LEU A 252 11.95 -3.44 -2.02
CA LEU A 252 10.63 -3.02 -2.46
C LEU A 252 10.06 -4.07 -3.42
N VAL A 253 8.77 -4.35 -3.28
CA VAL A 253 8.04 -5.30 -4.13
C VAL A 253 6.80 -4.66 -4.77
N ARG A 254 6.45 -3.43 -4.36
CA ARG A 254 5.36 -2.67 -4.98
C ARG A 254 5.83 -2.05 -6.28
N ASP A 255 5.29 -2.54 -7.37
CA ASP A 255 5.58 -2.09 -8.74
C ASP A 255 5.36 -0.58 -8.91
N ALA A 256 4.24 -0.04 -8.43
CA ALA A 256 3.93 1.39 -8.55
C ALA A 256 4.95 2.28 -7.79
N LEU A 257 5.48 1.83 -6.64
CA LEU A 257 6.53 2.55 -5.93
C LEU A 257 7.86 2.48 -6.68
N ILE A 258 8.22 1.29 -7.19
CA ILE A 258 9.44 1.12 -8.00
C ILE A 258 9.33 1.99 -9.26
N GLN A 259 8.16 2.02 -9.90
CA GLN A 259 7.90 2.86 -11.06
C GLN A 259 8.09 4.35 -10.73
N ALA A 260 7.54 4.83 -9.61
CA ALA A 260 7.70 6.22 -9.19
C ALA A 260 9.18 6.57 -8.98
N ILE A 261 9.89 5.78 -8.20
CA ILE A 261 11.26 6.07 -7.79
C ILE A 261 12.25 5.91 -8.97
N VAL A 262 12.12 4.82 -9.73
CA VAL A 262 13.13 4.41 -10.72
C VAL A 262 12.70 4.77 -12.13
N ASP A 263 11.53 4.31 -12.59
CA ASP A 263 11.15 4.44 -13.99
C ASP A 263 10.74 5.88 -14.34
N ARG A 264 9.97 6.55 -13.47
CA ARG A 264 9.64 7.98 -13.58
C ARG A 264 10.75 8.91 -13.07
N ARG A 265 11.79 8.35 -12.43
CA ARG A 265 12.96 9.09 -11.92
C ARG A 265 12.61 10.18 -10.89
N GLU A 266 11.56 9.99 -10.13
CA GLU A 266 11.16 10.96 -9.10
C GLU A 266 12.09 10.90 -7.87
N GLY A 267 12.84 9.80 -7.72
CA GLY A 267 13.75 9.58 -6.62
C GLY A 267 13.05 9.06 -5.36
N THR A 268 13.84 8.67 -4.39
CA THR A 268 13.34 8.11 -3.12
C THR A 268 12.74 9.17 -2.20
N TYR A 269 13.22 10.40 -2.30
CA TYR A 269 12.74 11.56 -1.55
C TYR A 269 12.56 12.74 -2.53
N PRO A 270 11.38 12.92 -3.13
CA PRO A 270 11.17 13.91 -4.20
C PRO A 270 11.50 15.35 -3.80
N TYR A 271 11.31 15.68 -2.51
CA TYR A 271 11.53 17.01 -1.95
C TYR A 271 12.90 17.18 -1.26
N ASP A 272 13.71 16.10 -1.18
CA ASP A 272 15.08 16.12 -0.67
C ASP A 272 16.03 15.40 -1.63
N LYS A 273 16.58 16.16 -2.56
CA LYS A 273 17.49 15.63 -3.59
C LYS A 273 18.78 15.05 -2.99
N GLU A 274 19.28 15.62 -1.90
CA GLU A 274 20.51 15.13 -1.26
C GLU A 274 20.28 13.81 -0.53
N LYS A 275 19.12 13.66 0.10
CA LYS A 275 18.72 12.39 0.71
C LYS A 275 18.47 11.33 -0.36
N SER A 276 17.82 11.68 -1.49
CA SER A 276 17.61 10.80 -2.65
C SER A 276 18.93 10.28 -3.24
N LYS A 277 19.98 11.08 -3.29
CA LYS A 277 21.30 10.62 -3.73
C LYS A 277 21.94 9.61 -2.75
N LYS A 278 21.67 9.75 -1.47
CA LYS A 278 22.21 8.88 -0.41
C LYS A 278 21.45 7.57 -0.25
N VAL A 279 20.14 7.59 -0.51
CA VAL A 279 19.26 6.43 -0.43
C VAL A 279 18.79 6.11 -1.84
N THR A 280 19.31 5.04 -2.41
CA THR A 280 19.02 4.66 -3.79
C THR A 280 18.37 3.28 -3.86
N VAL A 281 17.62 3.06 -4.92
CA VAL A 281 16.97 1.79 -5.23
C VAL A 281 17.52 1.28 -6.54
N THR A 282 18.04 0.05 -6.53
CA THR A 282 18.42 -0.68 -7.74
C THR A 282 17.29 -1.61 -8.14
N LYS A 283 16.69 -1.36 -9.30
CA LYS A 283 15.68 -2.23 -9.89
C LYS A 283 16.33 -3.50 -10.39
N LYS A 284 15.79 -4.66 -10.01
CA LYS A 284 16.15 -5.98 -10.54
C LYS A 284 14.91 -6.57 -11.18
N GLU A 285 15.01 -6.94 -12.44
CA GLU A 285 13.94 -7.59 -13.20
C GLU A 285 14.23 -9.07 -13.36
N PHE A 286 13.21 -9.87 -13.15
CA PHE A 286 13.24 -11.30 -13.36
C PHE A 286 12.46 -11.63 -14.63
N GLN A 287 12.96 -12.59 -15.38
CA GLN A 287 12.36 -13.01 -16.64
C GLN A 287 11.69 -14.37 -16.47
N ARG A 288 10.60 -14.58 -17.20
CA ARG A 288 10.01 -15.91 -17.44
C ARG A 288 9.96 -16.12 -18.95
N GLY A 289 10.85 -16.97 -19.44
CA GLY A 289 11.14 -17.02 -20.88
C GLY A 289 11.62 -15.63 -21.36
N ASN A 290 11.07 -15.14 -22.44
CA ASN A 290 11.43 -13.83 -23.03
C ASN A 290 10.60 -12.64 -22.51
N LYS A 291 9.85 -12.82 -21.42
CA LYS A 291 8.96 -11.78 -20.87
C LYS A 291 9.38 -11.39 -19.47
N PRO A 292 9.35 -10.09 -19.13
CA PRO A 292 9.53 -9.65 -17.77
C PRO A 292 8.41 -10.25 -16.90
N PHE A 293 8.83 -10.81 -15.76
CA PHE A 293 7.92 -11.49 -14.86
C PHE A 293 7.71 -10.70 -13.57
N ARG A 294 8.78 -10.13 -13.03
CA ARG A 294 8.75 -9.39 -11.76
C ARG A 294 9.89 -8.40 -11.70
N ALA A 295 9.63 -7.25 -11.09
CA ALA A 295 10.67 -6.36 -10.61
C ALA A 295 10.69 -6.31 -9.09
N ILE A 296 11.86 -6.17 -8.53
CA ILE A 296 12.07 -5.77 -7.13
C ILE A 296 13.02 -4.59 -7.08
N GLY A 297 12.87 -3.75 -6.05
CA GLY A 297 13.82 -2.68 -5.77
C GLY A 297 14.69 -3.05 -4.58
N ILE A 298 16.00 -3.17 -4.76
CA ILE A 298 16.96 -3.40 -3.67
C ILE A 298 17.49 -2.06 -3.20
N LEU A 299 17.33 -1.78 -1.91
CA LEU A 299 17.85 -0.58 -1.31
C LEU A 299 19.37 -0.72 -1.09
N ASN A 300 20.13 0.33 -1.40
CA ASN A 300 21.58 0.38 -1.13
C ASN A 300 21.88 0.32 0.37
N LYS A 301 21.00 0.89 1.19
CA LYS A 301 21.03 0.84 2.67
C LYS A 301 19.62 0.70 3.23
N PRO A 302 19.46 0.12 4.44
CA PRO A 302 18.15 0.05 5.09
C PRO A 302 17.53 1.44 5.26
N ASP A 303 16.28 1.57 4.85
CA ASP A 303 15.46 2.76 5.02
C ASP A 303 14.02 2.31 5.26
N SER A 304 13.55 2.47 6.48
CA SER A 304 12.22 1.98 6.84
C SER A 304 11.09 2.86 6.31
N THR A 305 11.35 4.12 6.03
CA THR A 305 10.35 5.01 5.42
C THR A 305 9.96 4.47 4.04
N LEU A 306 10.95 4.10 3.21
CA LEU A 306 10.68 3.49 1.90
C LEU A 306 10.05 2.09 1.99
N LEU A 307 10.41 1.30 3.01
CA LEU A 307 9.78 -0.01 3.20
C LEU A 307 8.31 0.12 3.59
N CYS A 308 7.96 1.11 4.40
CA CYS A 308 6.58 1.40 4.78
C CYS A 308 5.80 2.03 3.64
N ALA A 309 6.45 2.86 2.82
CA ALA A 309 5.88 3.52 1.63
C ALA A 309 5.31 2.54 0.57
N GLN A 310 5.62 1.26 0.67
CA GLN A 310 5.01 0.27 -0.21
C GLN A 310 3.48 0.15 -0.04
N CYS A 311 2.98 0.52 1.14
CA CYS A 311 1.57 0.41 1.52
C CYS A 311 1.03 1.70 2.16
N HIS A 312 1.89 2.41 2.94
CA HIS A 312 1.56 3.66 3.62
C HIS A 312 1.94 4.87 2.74
N VAL A 313 1.21 5.04 1.66
CA VAL A 313 1.48 5.99 0.58
C VAL A 313 0.16 6.35 -0.10
N GLU A 314 0.06 7.54 -0.67
CA GLU A 314 -1.09 7.86 -1.52
C GLU A 314 -1.05 7.08 -2.83
N TYR A 315 -2.18 6.50 -3.23
CA TYR A 315 -2.27 5.74 -4.46
C TYR A 315 -3.69 5.65 -5.03
N ALA A 316 -3.80 5.76 -6.36
CA ALA A 316 -5.04 5.40 -7.05
C ALA A 316 -5.16 3.87 -7.14
N CYS A 317 -6.30 3.31 -6.74
CA CYS A 317 -6.54 1.88 -6.72
C CYS A 317 -7.95 1.46 -7.17
N ASN A 318 -8.81 2.42 -7.47
CA ASN A 318 -10.18 2.19 -7.90
C ASN A 318 -10.35 2.49 -9.38
N PRO A 319 -11.38 1.94 -10.04
CA PRO A 319 -11.87 2.49 -11.29
C PRO A 319 -12.25 3.96 -11.11
N GLY A 320 -12.09 4.74 -12.15
CA GLY A 320 -12.40 6.16 -12.15
C GLY A 320 -12.83 6.65 -13.51
N PHE A 321 -12.57 7.90 -13.79
CA PHE A 321 -12.84 8.50 -15.09
C PHE A 321 -11.87 9.65 -15.39
N ASP A 322 -11.71 9.94 -16.67
CA ASP A 322 -10.97 11.11 -17.13
C ASP A 322 -11.86 12.35 -17.01
N PRO A 323 -11.52 13.36 -16.21
CA PRO A 323 -12.39 14.51 -15.98
C PRO A 323 -12.57 15.42 -17.21
N LYS A 324 -11.73 15.30 -18.25
CA LYS A 324 -11.80 16.10 -19.48
C LYS A 324 -12.73 15.48 -20.51
N THR A 325 -12.72 14.16 -20.63
CA THR A 325 -13.45 13.43 -21.66
C THR A 325 -14.66 12.68 -21.12
N ASP A 326 -14.78 12.56 -19.80
CA ASP A 326 -15.74 11.74 -19.07
C ASP A 326 -15.62 10.23 -19.38
N ALA A 327 -14.53 9.81 -20.02
CA ALA A 327 -14.28 8.42 -20.35
C ALA A 327 -13.99 7.61 -19.09
N ALA A 328 -14.62 6.44 -18.95
CA ALA A 328 -14.38 5.53 -17.85
C ALA A 328 -12.94 4.98 -17.88
N ILE A 329 -12.33 4.90 -16.70
CA ILE A 329 -11.01 4.31 -16.47
C ILE A 329 -11.21 3.01 -15.71
N GLY A 330 -10.98 1.88 -16.37
CA GLY A 330 -11.09 0.54 -15.79
C GLY A 330 -9.85 0.11 -15.02
N MET A 331 -9.94 -1.06 -14.38
CA MET A 331 -8.86 -1.63 -13.56
C MET A 331 -7.65 -2.14 -14.35
N ASP A 332 -7.72 -2.18 -15.66
CA ASP A 332 -6.63 -2.48 -16.60
C ASP A 332 -5.79 -1.24 -16.98
N ASP A 333 -6.29 -0.05 -16.67
CA ASP A 333 -5.54 1.19 -16.88
C ASP A 333 -4.50 1.40 -15.76
N GLN A 334 -3.27 1.77 -16.14
CA GLN A 334 -2.17 2.01 -15.19
C GLN A 334 -2.48 3.12 -14.17
N ARG A 335 -3.34 4.08 -14.52
CA ARG A 335 -3.79 5.13 -13.60
C ARG A 335 -4.48 4.58 -12.35
N THR A 336 -5.01 3.35 -12.37
CA THR A 336 -5.61 2.68 -11.22
C THR A 336 -4.61 1.85 -10.39
N ASN A 337 -3.31 1.97 -10.67
CA ASN A 337 -2.20 1.47 -9.86
C ASN A 337 -1.06 2.50 -9.84
N TYR A 338 -1.40 3.75 -9.54
CA TYR A 338 -0.50 4.88 -9.65
C TYR A 338 -0.21 5.49 -8.29
N PHE A 339 1.06 5.68 -7.98
CA PHE A 339 1.52 6.41 -6.80
C PHE A 339 1.87 7.84 -7.22
N PRO A 340 1.12 8.85 -6.79
CA PRO A 340 1.42 10.25 -7.07
C PRO A 340 2.84 10.64 -6.64
N TRP A 341 3.29 10.14 -5.50
CA TRP A 341 4.62 10.33 -4.94
C TRP A 341 4.95 11.81 -4.75
N VAL A 342 3.99 12.56 -4.20
CA VAL A 342 4.04 13.99 -3.93
C VAL A 342 3.37 14.33 -2.60
N ASN A 343 3.66 15.49 -2.01
CA ASN A 343 3.01 15.94 -0.78
C ASN A 343 1.57 16.46 -1.02
N VAL A 344 0.90 16.83 0.05
CA VAL A 344 -0.50 17.30 0.04
C VAL A 344 -0.75 18.52 -0.85
N PHE A 345 0.24 19.38 -1.05
CA PHE A 345 0.07 20.60 -1.85
C PHE A 345 0.17 20.35 -3.36
N ASP A 346 0.81 19.26 -3.77
CA ASP A 346 1.03 18.90 -5.17
C ASP A 346 0.11 17.77 -5.66
N VAL A 347 -0.60 17.09 -4.77
CA VAL A 347 -1.40 15.90 -5.12
C VAL A 347 -2.53 16.21 -6.10
N LEU A 348 -3.22 17.35 -5.92
CA LEU A 348 -4.29 17.79 -6.84
C LEU A 348 -3.74 18.01 -8.26
N LYS A 349 -2.61 18.72 -8.35
CA LYS A 349 -1.92 18.95 -9.62
C LYS A 349 -1.54 17.62 -10.27
N ARG A 350 -0.97 16.69 -9.52
CA ARG A 350 -0.55 15.38 -10.04
C ARG A 350 -1.72 14.55 -10.57
N TYR A 351 -2.85 14.48 -9.87
CA TYR A 351 -4.04 13.78 -10.35
C TYR A 351 -4.66 14.47 -11.58
N THR A 352 -4.60 15.79 -11.66
CA THR A 352 -5.03 16.56 -12.83
C THR A 352 -4.14 16.28 -14.06
N GLU A 353 -2.81 16.20 -13.86
CA GLU A 353 -1.84 15.90 -14.92
C GLU A 353 -2.06 14.51 -15.54
N ILE A 354 -2.33 13.50 -14.72
CA ILE A 354 -2.58 12.14 -15.22
C ILE A 354 -4.02 11.95 -15.73
N GLY A 355 -4.91 12.93 -15.57
CA GLY A 355 -6.29 12.84 -16.03
C GLY A 355 -7.08 11.76 -15.30
N PHE A 356 -7.09 11.78 -13.95
CA PHE A 356 -7.79 10.77 -13.14
C PHE A 356 -8.62 11.41 -12.04
N LYS A 357 -9.88 10.96 -11.92
CA LYS A 357 -10.77 11.20 -10.80
C LYS A 357 -11.51 9.92 -10.44
N ASP A 358 -11.73 9.67 -9.15
CA ASP A 358 -12.40 8.47 -8.67
C ASP A 358 -13.93 8.53 -8.85
N PHE A 359 -14.53 9.68 -8.58
CA PHE A 359 -16.00 9.81 -8.57
C PHE A 359 -16.47 11.24 -8.81
N LYS A 360 -17.75 11.36 -9.16
CA LYS A 360 -18.46 12.64 -9.16
C LYS A 360 -19.23 12.78 -7.85
N HIS A 361 -19.08 13.88 -7.16
CA HIS A 361 -19.78 14.12 -5.90
C HIS A 361 -21.28 14.11 -6.10
N GLY A 362 -22.01 13.37 -5.25
CA GLY A 362 -23.43 13.08 -5.46
C GLY A 362 -24.36 14.29 -5.45
N VAL A 363 -23.94 15.41 -4.83
CA VAL A 363 -24.74 16.65 -4.77
C VAL A 363 -24.26 17.66 -5.80
N THR A 364 -22.96 17.97 -5.80
CA THR A 364 -22.42 19.04 -6.64
C THR A 364 -22.02 18.59 -8.04
N GLY A 365 -21.85 17.29 -8.26
CA GLY A 365 -21.32 16.75 -9.51
C GLY A 365 -19.83 17.00 -9.74
N ALA A 366 -19.14 17.64 -8.80
CA ALA A 366 -17.72 17.92 -8.91
C ALA A 366 -16.90 16.62 -9.05
N PRO A 367 -15.92 16.58 -9.98
CA PRO A 367 -15.01 15.45 -10.13
C PRO A 367 -13.99 15.44 -8.97
N LEU A 368 -14.04 14.41 -8.14
CA LEU A 368 -13.24 14.28 -6.93
C LEU A 368 -12.36 13.04 -6.96
N THR A 369 -11.29 13.08 -6.18
CA THR A 369 -10.34 11.98 -5.96
C THR A 369 -10.46 11.47 -4.53
N LYS A 370 -10.51 10.14 -4.35
CA LYS A 370 -10.47 9.50 -3.04
C LYS A 370 -9.03 9.19 -2.65
N LEU A 371 -8.56 9.78 -1.57
CA LEU A 371 -7.23 9.55 -1.05
C LEU A 371 -7.17 8.28 -0.17
N GLN A 372 -5.98 7.67 -0.07
CA GLN A 372 -5.81 6.37 0.58
C GLN A 372 -5.02 6.45 1.89
N HIS A 373 -3.69 6.35 1.85
CA HIS A 373 -2.83 6.20 3.05
C HIS A 373 -1.55 7.03 2.94
N PRO A 374 -1.64 8.38 2.88
CA PRO A 374 -0.50 9.26 2.57
C PRO A 374 0.46 9.48 3.75
N GLU A 375 0.70 8.48 4.60
CA GLU A 375 1.54 8.63 5.79
C GLU A 375 2.99 8.95 5.44
N THR A 376 3.53 8.34 4.38
CA THR A 376 4.91 8.57 3.95
C THR A 376 5.12 9.99 3.46
N GLU A 377 4.24 10.46 2.58
CA GLU A 377 4.31 11.82 2.00
C GLU A 377 4.03 12.89 3.06
N THR A 378 3.16 12.58 4.02
CA THR A 378 2.90 13.45 5.17
C THR A 378 4.14 13.59 6.04
N PHE A 379 4.89 12.52 6.22
CA PHE A 379 6.09 12.51 7.07
C PHE A 379 7.22 13.34 6.48
N TRP A 380 7.29 13.52 5.15
CA TRP A 380 8.32 14.33 4.51
C TRP A 380 8.30 15.79 5.00
N GLY A 381 9.47 16.30 5.31
CA GLY A 381 9.65 17.66 5.82
C GLY A 381 9.22 17.85 7.27
N SER A 382 8.75 16.81 7.96
CA SER A 382 8.43 16.89 9.39
C SER A 382 9.68 17.08 10.24
N ARG A 383 9.51 17.63 11.45
CA ARG A 383 10.63 17.82 12.40
C ARG A 383 11.33 16.50 12.74
N HIS A 384 10.58 15.42 12.86
CA HIS A 384 11.15 14.11 13.14
C HIS A 384 11.98 13.60 11.95
N GLU A 385 11.49 13.75 10.72
CA GLU A 385 12.28 13.38 9.54
C GLU A 385 13.56 14.21 9.42
N GLN A 386 13.48 15.52 9.64
CA GLN A 386 14.64 16.42 9.64
C GLN A 386 15.67 16.06 10.72
N ALA A 387 15.21 15.52 11.85
CA ALA A 387 16.07 14.98 12.91
C ALA A 387 16.63 13.58 12.58
N GLY A 388 16.35 13.02 11.39
CA GLY A 388 16.83 11.70 10.96
C GLY A 388 16.05 10.52 11.52
N VAL A 389 14.85 10.75 12.07
CA VAL A 389 13.95 9.70 12.52
C VAL A 389 13.29 9.03 11.31
N GLU A 390 13.16 7.72 11.35
CA GLU A 390 12.44 6.92 10.36
C GLU A 390 11.20 6.25 10.98
N CYS A 391 10.30 5.73 10.16
CA CYS A 391 9.07 5.05 10.62
C CYS A 391 9.34 3.96 11.67
N LYS A 392 10.42 3.18 11.48
CA LYS A 392 10.82 2.11 12.44
C LYS A 392 11.12 2.61 13.84
N ASP A 393 11.58 3.84 13.98
CA ASP A 393 12.01 4.36 15.29
C ASP A 393 10.83 4.57 16.23
N CYS A 394 9.65 4.83 15.66
CA CYS A 394 8.38 4.95 16.37
C CYS A 394 7.54 3.67 16.36
N HIS A 395 7.48 2.95 15.23
CA HIS A 395 6.58 1.80 15.04
C HIS A 395 7.25 0.44 15.22
N MET A 396 8.58 0.38 15.17
CA MET A 396 9.40 -0.83 15.31
C MET A 396 10.64 -0.55 16.19
N PRO A 397 10.46 -0.03 17.42
CA PRO A 397 11.59 0.39 18.23
C PRO A 397 12.53 -0.79 18.54
N LYS A 398 13.75 -0.44 18.92
CA LYS A 398 14.70 -1.42 19.45
C LYS A 398 14.35 -1.74 20.89
N VAL A 399 14.11 -3.00 21.17
CA VAL A 399 13.80 -3.52 22.49
C VAL A 399 14.80 -4.61 22.89
N LYS A 400 14.98 -4.82 24.20
CA LYS A 400 15.79 -5.91 24.72
C LYS A 400 14.92 -7.18 24.84
N ASP A 401 15.42 -8.29 24.33
CA ASP A 401 14.82 -9.60 24.57
C ASP A 401 15.15 -10.13 25.99
N LYS A 402 14.66 -11.33 26.31
CA LYS A 402 14.88 -11.96 27.63
C LYS A 402 16.37 -12.25 27.93
N SER A 403 17.21 -12.32 26.92
CA SER A 403 18.67 -12.51 27.04
C SER A 403 19.42 -11.18 27.18
N GLY A 404 18.74 -10.05 27.14
CA GLY A 404 19.34 -8.72 27.14
C GLY A 404 19.82 -8.25 25.77
N LYS A 405 19.68 -9.07 24.72
CA LYS A 405 20.05 -8.70 23.34
C LYS A 405 19.07 -7.68 22.78
N THR A 406 19.58 -6.60 22.24
CA THR A 406 18.79 -5.57 21.57
C THR A 406 18.43 -6.00 20.16
N SER A 407 17.14 -5.99 19.83
CA SER A 407 16.59 -6.35 18.54
C SER A 407 15.47 -5.39 18.12
N THR A 408 15.22 -5.26 16.82
CA THR A 408 14.09 -4.49 16.31
C THR A 408 12.79 -5.24 16.54
N PHE A 409 11.83 -4.58 17.17
CA PHE A 409 10.47 -5.08 17.35
C PHE A 409 9.72 -5.05 16.01
N HIS A 410 9.18 -6.19 15.56
CA HIS A 410 8.49 -6.31 14.27
C HIS A 410 6.95 -6.27 14.38
N GLY A 411 6.43 -5.91 15.54
CA GLY A 411 4.98 -5.82 15.74
C GLY A 411 4.30 -4.65 15.04
N GLN A 412 5.08 -3.67 14.57
CA GLN A 412 4.59 -2.53 13.77
C GLN A 412 3.32 -1.89 14.36
N LYS A 413 3.41 -1.51 15.63
CA LYS A 413 2.29 -0.95 16.40
C LYS A 413 2.34 0.56 16.42
N SER A 414 1.20 1.17 16.73
CA SER A 414 1.18 2.59 17.11
C SER A 414 2.19 2.86 18.24
N ALA A 415 2.93 3.96 18.13
CA ALA A 415 3.89 4.40 19.14
C ALA A 415 3.26 4.56 20.53
N ARG A 416 1.95 4.85 20.60
CA ARG A 416 1.19 4.95 21.87
C ARG A 416 1.27 3.73 22.76
N TYR A 417 1.49 2.54 22.20
CA TYR A 417 1.61 1.31 22.99
C TYR A 417 3.01 1.07 23.52
N MET A 418 3.97 1.89 23.12
CA MET A 418 5.41 1.72 23.42
C MET A 418 6.11 3.05 23.69
N LEU A 419 5.44 4.01 24.33
CA LEU A 419 5.95 5.39 24.55
C LEU A 419 7.32 5.43 25.21
N ARG A 420 7.61 4.48 26.12
CA ARG A 420 8.91 4.37 26.78
C ARG A 420 10.04 4.04 25.79
N ASP A 421 9.76 3.11 24.85
CA ASP A 421 10.75 2.62 23.89
C ASP A 421 10.83 3.49 22.63
N THR A 422 9.90 4.42 22.46
CA THR A 422 9.77 5.32 21.32
C THR A 422 10.04 6.77 21.74
N CYS A 423 9.03 7.50 22.21
CA CYS A 423 9.12 8.94 22.52
C CYS A 423 10.15 9.23 23.63
N VAL A 424 10.02 8.58 24.80
CA VAL A 424 10.86 8.84 25.98
C VAL A 424 12.32 8.46 25.74
N ARG A 425 12.60 7.57 24.80
CA ARG A 425 13.97 7.20 24.44
C ARG A 425 14.78 8.39 23.90
N CYS A 426 14.15 9.29 23.16
CA CYS A 426 14.77 10.49 22.61
C CYS A 426 14.46 11.74 23.45
N HIS A 427 13.22 11.84 23.94
CA HIS A 427 12.72 12.89 24.82
C HIS A 427 12.88 12.43 26.29
N SER A 428 14.11 12.22 26.73
CA SER A 428 14.46 11.58 28.01
C SER A 428 14.01 12.35 29.26
N TYR A 429 13.61 13.61 29.09
CA TYR A 429 13.04 14.46 30.14
C TYR A 429 11.52 14.32 30.30
N TRP A 430 10.85 13.54 29.43
CA TRP A 430 9.42 13.24 29.55
C TRP A 430 9.18 11.96 30.34
N SER A 431 8.11 11.95 31.12
CA SER A 431 7.46 10.72 31.58
C SER A 431 6.64 10.09 30.42
N GLN A 432 6.12 8.89 30.62
CA GLN A 432 5.22 8.29 29.64
C GLN A 432 3.89 9.06 29.52
N GLU A 433 3.41 9.58 30.63
CA GLU A 433 2.18 10.39 30.72
C GLU A 433 2.37 11.73 29.96
N GLU A 434 3.54 12.36 30.10
CA GLU A 434 3.86 13.57 29.35
C GLU A 434 3.98 13.28 27.84
N ALA A 435 4.61 12.17 27.46
CA ALA A 435 4.68 11.77 26.06
C ALA A 435 3.27 11.50 25.48
N GLU A 436 2.38 10.83 26.24
CA GLU A 436 1.00 10.61 25.82
C GLU A 436 0.23 11.93 25.70
N TYR A 437 0.40 12.83 26.66
CA TYR A 437 -0.19 14.17 26.62
C TYR A 437 0.23 14.96 25.36
N GLN A 438 1.52 14.95 25.00
CA GLN A 438 2.01 15.64 23.81
C GLN A 438 1.39 15.08 22.52
N VAL A 439 1.27 13.76 22.42
CA VAL A 439 0.60 13.14 21.27
C VAL A 439 -0.87 13.53 21.23
N ASP A 440 -1.58 13.47 22.36
CA ASP A 440 -2.99 13.83 22.46
C ASP A 440 -3.23 15.31 22.12
N ALA A 441 -2.38 16.20 22.62
CA ALA A 441 -2.49 17.64 22.36
C ALA A 441 -2.38 17.94 20.86
N ILE A 442 -1.39 17.36 20.17
CA ILE A 442 -1.20 17.54 18.72
C ILE A 442 -2.41 16.99 17.96
N GLN A 443 -2.80 15.75 18.23
CA GLN A 443 -3.90 15.10 17.52
C GLN A 443 -5.24 15.82 17.75
N ASN A 444 -5.53 16.22 18.98
CA ASN A 444 -6.77 16.95 19.29
C ASN A 444 -6.81 18.33 18.62
N TYR A 445 -5.67 19.00 18.56
CA TYR A 445 -5.58 20.27 17.82
C TYR A 445 -5.87 20.09 16.33
N ILE A 446 -5.27 19.08 15.69
CA ILE A 446 -5.49 18.83 14.25
C ILE A 446 -6.92 18.33 14.00
N ARG A 447 -7.47 17.45 14.85
CA ARG A 447 -8.89 17.05 14.78
C ARG A 447 -9.82 18.25 14.81
N GLY A 448 -9.55 19.23 15.69
CA GLY A 448 -10.31 20.48 15.72
C GLY A 448 -10.23 21.26 14.40
N LYS A 449 -9.06 21.30 13.76
CA LYS A 449 -8.88 21.92 12.43
C LYS A 449 -9.63 21.15 11.33
N MET A 450 -9.58 19.82 11.37
CA MET A 450 -10.33 18.97 10.43
C MET A 450 -11.83 19.24 10.54
N ARG A 451 -12.40 19.30 11.76
CA ARG A 451 -13.81 19.65 11.99
C ARG A 451 -14.18 21.01 11.41
N LYS A 452 -13.28 21.99 11.52
CA LYS A 452 -13.51 23.32 10.94
C LYS A 452 -13.50 23.26 9.41
N ALA A 453 -12.60 22.50 8.80
CA ALA A 453 -12.59 22.29 7.34
C ALA A 453 -13.86 21.58 6.87
N GLU A 454 -14.28 20.54 7.56
CA GLU A 454 -15.54 19.80 7.30
C GLU A 454 -16.76 20.71 7.35
N PHE A 455 -16.83 21.60 8.33
CA PHE A 455 -17.91 22.58 8.43
C PHE A 455 -17.98 23.47 7.18
N TRP A 456 -16.86 24.05 6.75
CA TRP A 456 -16.84 24.94 5.60
C TRP A 456 -17.09 24.20 4.28
N LEU A 457 -16.57 22.97 4.14
CA LEU A 457 -16.86 22.14 2.99
C LEU A 457 -18.34 21.73 2.94
N GLY A 458 -18.95 21.44 4.09
CA GLY A 458 -20.39 21.22 4.21
C GLY A 458 -21.19 22.45 3.80
N GLN A 459 -20.79 23.65 4.26
CA GLN A 459 -21.43 24.92 3.89
C GLN A 459 -21.32 25.21 2.38
N LEU A 460 -20.20 24.84 1.74
CA LEU A 460 -20.04 24.93 0.30
C LEU A 460 -21.09 24.06 -0.42
N ILE A 461 -21.23 22.80 0.00
CA ILE A 461 -22.20 21.87 -0.58
C ILE A 461 -23.64 22.34 -0.37
N GLU A 462 -23.98 22.83 0.82
CA GLU A 462 -25.31 23.38 1.12
C GLU A 462 -25.63 24.64 0.32
N THR A 463 -24.67 25.55 0.18
CA THR A 463 -24.82 26.78 -0.63
C THR A 463 -24.97 26.43 -2.11
N TYR A 464 -24.22 25.42 -2.58
CA TYR A 464 -24.37 24.89 -3.94
C TYR A 464 -25.79 24.35 -4.18
N THR A 465 -26.33 23.55 -3.25
CA THR A 465 -27.70 23.03 -3.33
C THR A 465 -28.70 24.18 -3.42
N ARG A 466 -28.58 25.17 -2.53
CA ARG A 466 -29.46 26.37 -2.54
C ARG A 466 -29.38 27.14 -3.86
N ALA A 467 -28.16 27.34 -4.39
CA ALA A 467 -27.99 28.01 -5.68
C ALA A 467 -28.66 27.25 -6.83
N LYS A 468 -28.52 25.94 -6.84
CA LYS A 468 -29.17 25.05 -7.82
C LYS A 468 -30.70 25.12 -7.73
N ASP A 469 -31.26 25.06 -6.53
CA ASP A 469 -32.71 25.11 -6.29
C ASP A 469 -33.31 26.47 -6.68
N LEU A 470 -32.53 27.55 -6.57
CA LEU A 470 -32.90 28.88 -7.05
C LEU A 470 -32.71 29.06 -8.57
N GLY A 471 -32.28 28.04 -9.30
CA GLY A 471 -32.12 28.04 -10.73
C GLY A 471 -30.91 28.82 -11.24
N VAL A 472 -29.82 28.88 -10.47
CA VAL A 472 -28.53 29.35 -10.98
C VAL A 472 -28.09 28.44 -12.12
N LYS A 473 -27.56 29.03 -13.19
CA LYS A 473 -27.18 28.29 -14.40
C LYS A 473 -26.10 27.23 -14.10
N ASP A 474 -26.21 26.07 -14.72
CA ASP A 474 -25.25 24.96 -14.59
C ASP A 474 -23.80 25.37 -14.90
N GLN A 475 -23.60 26.28 -15.84
CA GLN A 475 -22.27 26.80 -16.16
C GLN A 475 -21.65 27.48 -14.92
N THR A 476 -22.36 28.37 -14.26
CA THR A 476 -21.91 29.08 -13.04
C THR A 476 -21.72 28.10 -11.88
N LEU A 477 -22.61 27.11 -11.75
CA LEU A 477 -22.46 26.06 -10.75
C LEU A 477 -21.15 25.24 -10.96
N ARG A 478 -20.79 24.95 -12.21
CA ARG A 478 -19.54 24.25 -12.53
C ARG A 478 -18.26 25.09 -12.25
N GLU A 479 -18.34 26.39 -12.25
CA GLU A 479 -17.22 27.27 -11.89
C GLU A 479 -16.77 27.08 -10.43
N VAL A 480 -17.62 26.48 -9.58
CA VAL A 480 -17.32 26.15 -8.18
C VAL A 480 -16.54 24.83 -8.03
N TRP A 481 -16.58 23.94 -9.02
CA TRP A 481 -15.94 22.62 -8.93
C TRP A 481 -14.44 22.66 -8.59
N PRO A 482 -13.61 23.56 -9.17
CA PRO A 482 -12.20 23.65 -8.78
C PRO A 482 -11.99 23.99 -7.29
N PHE A 483 -12.86 24.81 -6.71
CA PHE A 483 -12.81 25.16 -5.29
C PHE A 483 -13.22 23.97 -4.42
N HIS A 484 -14.27 23.23 -4.84
CA HIS A 484 -14.71 22.04 -4.15
C HIS A 484 -13.63 20.95 -4.20
N ASP A 485 -13.05 20.66 -5.36
CA ASP A 485 -11.99 19.67 -5.53
C ASP A 485 -10.76 20.01 -4.68
N LYS A 486 -10.33 21.29 -4.69
CA LYS A 486 -9.22 21.74 -3.86
C LYS A 486 -9.53 21.64 -2.36
N ALA A 487 -10.72 22.07 -1.94
CA ALA A 487 -11.12 22.01 -0.53
C ALA A 487 -11.20 20.55 -0.06
N HIS A 488 -11.80 19.68 -0.88
CA HIS A 488 -11.96 18.27 -0.61
C HIS A 488 -10.61 17.56 -0.45
N ILE A 489 -9.71 17.66 -1.43
CA ILE A 489 -8.46 16.90 -1.42
C ILE A 489 -7.52 17.33 -0.29
N LEU A 490 -7.48 18.63 0.05
CA LEU A 490 -6.69 19.18 1.15
C LEU A 490 -7.23 18.79 2.53
N TRP A 491 -8.51 18.54 2.65
CA TRP A 491 -9.15 18.04 3.86
C TRP A 491 -9.05 16.52 3.95
N GLU A 492 -9.36 15.81 2.86
CA GLU A 492 -9.42 14.35 2.87
C GLU A 492 -8.05 13.72 3.13
N TRP A 493 -6.96 14.36 2.72
CA TRP A 493 -5.60 13.92 3.06
C TRP A 493 -5.44 13.59 4.54
N TRP A 494 -5.95 14.44 5.41
CA TRP A 494 -5.83 14.28 6.87
C TRP A 494 -6.85 13.32 7.46
N THR A 495 -7.88 12.99 6.74
CA THR A 495 -8.84 11.94 7.12
C THR A 495 -8.39 10.56 6.64
N ALA A 496 -7.61 10.51 5.58
CA ALA A 496 -7.04 9.30 5.01
C ALA A 496 -5.73 8.90 5.71
N GLU A 497 -4.95 9.88 6.15
CA GLU A 497 -3.72 9.73 6.92
C GLU A 497 -4.05 9.31 8.37
N ASN A 498 -3.39 8.26 8.87
CA ASN A 498 -3.82 7.57 10.10
C ASN A 498 -3.21 8.11 11.40
N SER A 499 -2.47 9.22 11.38
CA SER A 499 -1.87 9.80 12.60
C SER A 499 -2.70 10.94 13.22
N ASP A 500 -3.82 11.33 12.61
CA ASP A 500 -4.55 12.55 12.98
C ASP A 500 -3.63 13.80 12.95
N GLY A 501 -2.75 13.85 11.95
CA GLY A 501 -1.81 14.94 11.71
C GLY A 501 -0.55 14.93 12.59
N PHE A 502 -0.34 13.91 13.41
CA PHE A 502 0.85 13.81 14.27
C PHE A 502 2.14 13.69 13.45
N HIS A 503 2.10 13.05 12.29
CA HIS A 503 3.27 12.90 11.42
C HIS A 503 3.83 14.25 10.94
N ASN A 504 2.96 15.26 10.69
CA ASN A 504 3.38 16.60 10.29
C ASN A 504 2.32 17.66 10.62
N PRO A 505 2.25 18.12 11.88
CA PRO A 505 1.21 19.05 12.32
C PRO A 505 1.30 20.44 11.67
N GLU A 506 2.49 20.88 11.26
CA GLU A 506 2.67 22.13 10.54
C GLU A 506 2.01 22.07 9.16
N GLN A 507 2.26 21.01 8.40
CA GLN A 507 1.66 20.79 7.08
C GLN A 507 0.14 20.59 7.19
N ALA A 508 -0.33 19.88 8.24
CA ALA A 508 -1.75 19.71 8.52
C ALA A 508 -2.47 21.06 8.75
N ARG A 509 -1.88 21.90 9.58
CA ARG A 509 -2.43 23.23 9.87
C ARG A 509 -2.56 24.07 8.61
N GLU A 510 -1.55 24.08 7.77
CA GLU A 510 -1.51 24.88 6.55
C GLU A 510 -2.51 24.37 5.50
N SER A 511 -2.49 23.08 5.18
CA SER A 511 -3.37 22.52 4.16
C SER A 511 -4.85 22.60 4.56
N LEU A 512 -5.18 22.37 5.84
CA LEU A 512 -6.56 22.53 6.33
C LEU A 512 -7.02 23.99 6.29
N ALA A 513 -6.12 24.96 6.51
CA ALA A 513 -6.44 26.38 6.31
C ALA A 513 -6.72 26.68 4.83
N GLN A 514 -5.94 26.13 3.91
CA GLN A 514 -6.18 26.27 2.47
C GLN A 514 -7.48 25.60 2.03
N SER A 515 -7.86 24.44 2.61
CA SER A 515 -9.15 23.80 2.39
C SER A 515 -10.32 24.70 2.79
N ILE A 516 -10.24 25.34 3.98
CA ILE A 516 -11.23 26.29 4.45
C ILE A 516 -11.34 27.48 3.51
N ASN A 517 -10.23 28.06 3.10
CA ASN A 517 -10.21 29.20 2.19
C ASN A 517 -10.83 28.85 0.84
N ALA A 518 -10.50 27.68 0.27
CA ALA A 518 -11.09 27.23 -0.98
C ALA A 518 -12.62 27.06 -0.86
N SER A 519 -13.11 26.47 0.25
CA SER A 519 -14.56 26.37 0.51
C SER A 519 -15.22 27.75 0.56
N GLN A 520 -14.62 28.71 1.25
CA GLN A 520 -15.15 30.07 1.40
C GLN A 520 -15.18 30.84 0.07
N GLU A 521 -14.16 30.67 -0.78
CA GLU A 521 -14.15 31.29 -2.12
C GLU A 521 -15.26 30.71 -3.01
N GLY A 522 -15.46 29.39 -2.98
CA GLY A 522 -16.58 28.77 -3.69
C GLY A 522 -17.96 29.26 -3.18
N ILE A 523 -18.10 29.44 -1.86
CA ILE A 523 -19.33 29.99 -1.26
C ILE A 523 -19.57 31.43 -1.74
N LYS A 524 -18.55 32.33 -1.71
CA LYS A 524 -18.68 33.71 -2.19
C LYS A 524 -19.15 33.77 -3.64
N LEU A 525 -18.62 32.89 -4.51
CA LEU A 525 -19.05 32.83 -5.91
C LEU A 525 -20.53 32.44 -6.03
N LEU A 526 -20.96 31.43 -5.26
CA LEU A 526 -22.36 30.99 -5.24
C LEU A 526 -23.31 32.06 -4.69
N GLU A 527 -22.93 32.74 -3.58
CA GLU A 527 -23.75 33.81 -3.00
C GLU A 527 -23.94 34.95 -4.00
N LYS A 528 -22.88 35.37 -4.67
CA LYS A 528 -22.95 36.37 -5.74
C LYS A 528 -23.93 35.94 -6.85
N ALA A 529 -23.84 34.72 -7.32
CA ALA A 529 -24.74 34.17 -8.34
C ALA A 529 -26.21 34.11 -7.87
N ILE A 530 -26.44 33.82 -6.59
CA ILE A 530 -27.77 33.82 -5.97
C ILE A 530 -28.32 35.25 -5.92
N GLU A 531 -27.51 36.23 -5.55
CA GLU A 531 -27.91 37.64 -5.52
C GLU A 531 -28.27 38.18 -6.92
N GLU A 532 -27.45 37.87 -7.92
CA GLU A 532 -27.71 38.22 -9.32
C GLU A 532 -29.01 37.59 -9.85
N LYS A 533 -29.32 36.36 -9.42
CA LYS A 533 -30.55 35.66 -9.83
C LYS A 533 -31.81 36.23 -9.17
N ARG A 534 -31.69 36.88 -7.99
CA ARG A 534 -32.80 37.48 -7.26
C ARG A 534 -33.16 38.88 -7.79
N LYS A 535 -32.23 39.55 -8.47
CA LYS A 535 -32.46 40.80 -9.20
C LYS A 535 -33.11 40.57 -10.54
#